data_6a115f114d206b549d11726bf4bd53be
#
_entry.id   6a115f114d206b549d11726bf4bd53be
#
_cell.length_a   1.000
_cell.length_b   1.000
_cell.length_c   1.000
_cell.angle_alpha   90.00
_cell.angle_beta   90.00
_cell.angle_gamma   90.00
#
_symmetry.space_group_name_H-M   'P 1'
#
loop_
_entity.id
_entity.type
_entity.pdbx_description
1 polymer ?
#
loop_
_entity_poly.entity_id
_entity_poly.type
_entity_poly.pdbx_seq_one_letter_code
_entity_poly.pdbx_strand_id
1 'polypeptide(L)'
;MTYRHRHFVFSVPAKTITGWKTEREAWTYRGLDIDPPAALRVDGDTVPPLPPGIERHVVADWNRNLMRSALQEIVALPLDRTAGSVVISRSQTGAIAFDGLGLPGRTVDLDAAVELTIVALEQGADTVVLPVREHLPKIVVEDRSLRDQGIRELVAVGESDYTGSTKNRIHNIGVGLKKFNGHFIPQHSTFSFVETLGSVGPKTGYRKELTILGDKTMPDYGGGLCQVSTTAYRGVWEAGFPIVQRKNHSFAVHYYSPQGTDATIYPPHIDMKFVNDGSGALLIQTYNEGTKAYFLYYGTRDNRTAEIIGPYTWDHRAAPTETKTEYTTDLAPGERKKVGEKVPGMKAQWLRIVRRGDGESIDSVFSAYEARPLFYQIGVAGTGAVLPADAVDPAA
;
A
#
# COMPACT_ATOMS: atom_id res chain seq x y z
N MET A 1 -1.50 -9.24 -16.08
CA MET A 1 -2.74 -8.63 -15.54
C MET A 1 -2.47 -8.14 -14.13
N THR A 2 -2.81 -6.89 -13.85
CA THR A 2 -2.66 -6.23 -12.56
C THR A 2 -4.02 -6.05 -11.92
N TYR A 3 -4.15 -6.37 -10.63
CA TYR A 3 -5.39 -6.20 -9.85
C TYR A 3 -5.15 -5.15 -8.77
N ARG A 4 -6.08 -4.22 -8.60
CA ARG A 4 -5.93 -3.09 -7.68
C ARG A 4 -7.13 -2.91 -6.76
N HIS A 5 -6.83 -2.61 -5.50
CA HIS A 5 -7.78 -2.09 -4.52
C HIS A 5 -7.07 -1.07 -3.65
N ARG A 6 -7.40 0.23 -3.78
CA ARG A 6 -6.67 1.33 -3.13
C ARG A 6 -5.15 1.24 -3.44
N HIS A 7 -4.29 1.22 -2.42
CA HIS A 7 -2.85 1.03 -2.57
C HIS A 7 -2.41 -0.44 -2.70
N PHE A 8 -3.33 -1.40 -2.60
CA PHE A 8 -3.00 -2.82 -2.83
C PHE A 8 -2.92 -3.13 -4.32
N VAL A 9 -1.85 -3.79 -4.70
CA VAL A 9 -1.62 -4.21 -6.10
C VAL A 9 -1.15 -5.65 -6.12
N PHE A 10 -1.82 -6.45 -6.94
CA PHE A 10 -1.50 -7.85 -7.15
C PHE A 10 -1.24 -8.08 -8.63
N SER A 11 -0.29 -8.95 -8.95
CA SER A 11 0.06 -9.26 -10.33
C SER A 11 -0.13 -10.74 -10.62
N VAL A 12 -0.90 -11.05 -11.66
CA VAL A 12 -1.04 -12.40 -12.17
C VAL A 12 -0.12 -12.55 -13.38
N PRO A 13 0.82 -13.54 -13.36
CA PRO A 13 1.76 -13.74 -14.46
C PRO A 13 1.08 -14.10 -15.78
N ALA A 14 1.66 -13.68 -16.90
CA ALA A 14 1.14 -13.96 -18.24
C ALA A 14 0.97 -15.47 -18.52
N LYS A 15 1.88 -16.31 -18.00
CA LYS A 15 1.78 -17.77 -18.12
C LYS A 15 0.51 -18.32 -17.47
N THR A 16 0.12 -17.80 -16.31
CA THR A 16 -1.12 -18.19 -15.63
C THR A 16 -2.32 -17.80 -16.46
N ILE A 17 -2.34 -16.58 -17.00
CA ILE A 17 -3.43 -16.07 -17.85
C ILE A 17 -3.59 -16.91 -19.12
N THR A 18 -2.49 -17.29 -19.77
CA THR A 18 -2.52 -18.18 -20.95
C THR A 18 -3.15 -19.53 -20.61
N GLY A 19 -2.92 -20.05 -19.38
CA GLY A 19 -3.51 -21.29 -18.90
C GLY A 19 -5.03 -21.22 -18.62
N TRP A 20 -5.62 -20.04 -18.62
CA TRP A 20 -7.08 -19.86 -18.45
C TRP A 20 -7.86 -20.01 -19.76
N LYS A 21 -7.17 -19.96 -20.91
CA LYS A 21 -7.84 -20.12 -22.20
C LYS A 21 -8.40 -21.52 -22.33
N THR A 22 -9.61 -21.62 -22.80
CA THR A 22 -10.33 -22.85 -23.09
C THR A 22 -11.15 -22.65 -24.34
N GLU A 23 -11.86 -23.69 -24.72
CA GLU A 23 -12.76 -23.69 -25.88
C GLU A 23 -14.13 -24.17 -25.40
N ARG A 24 -15.18 -23.64 -25.97
CA ARG A 24 -16.54 -24.15 -25.83
C ARG A 24 -17.24 -24.33 -27.14
N GLU A 25 -18.17 -25.24 -27.17
CA GLU A 25 -19.09 -25.34 -28.28
C GLU A 25 -20.09 -24.18 -28.28
N ALA A 26 -20.23 -23.53 -29.39
CA ALA A 26 -21.25 -22.52 -29.67
C ALA A 26 -22.17 -23.00 -30.78
N TRP A 27 -23.43 -22.64 -30.71
CA TRP A 27 -24.47 -23.05 -31.62
C TRP A 27 -25.15 -21.82 -32.21
N THR A 28 -25.35 -21.83 -33.52
CA THR A 28 -26.08 -20.77 -34.22
C THR A 28 -27.20 -21.35 -35.06
N TYR A 29 -28.28 -20.59 -35.19
CA TYR A 29 -29.32 -20.84 -36.17
C TYR A 29 -29.43 -19.63 -37.08
N ARG A 30 -29.11 -19.86 -38.37
CA ARG A 30 -29.04 -18.79 -39.39
C ARG A 30 -28.21 -17.59 -38.95
N GLY A 31 -27.07 -17.88 -38.30
CA GLY A 31 -26.13 -16.84 -37.81
C GLY A 31 -26.49 -16.17 -36.48
N LEU A 32 -27.57 -16.56 -35.83
CA LEU A 32 -27.94 -16.09 -34.50
C LEU A 32 -27.55 -17.11 -33.43
N ASP A 33 -26.93 -16.68 -32.33
CA ASP A 33 -26.57 -17.55 -31.21
C ASP A 33 -27.80 -18.20 -30.62
N ILE A 34 -27.73 -19.49 -30.35
CA ILE A 34 -28.78 -20.29 -29.72
C ILE A 34 -28.19 -21.18 -28.63
N ASP A 35 -29.03 -21.53 -27.65
CA ASP A 35 -28.68 -22.60 -26.71
C ASP A 35 -28.63 -23.94 -27.45
N PRO A 36 -27.71 -24.87 -27.04
CA PRO A 36 -27.66 -26.20 -27.64
C PRO A 36 -29.04 -26.87 -27.53
N PRO A 37 -29.61 -27.35 -28.67
CA PRO A 37 -30.92 -28.00 -28.66
C PRO A 37 -30.92 -29.17 -27.69
N ALA A 38 -31.93 -29.26 -26.83
CA ALA A 38 -32.05 -30.30 -25.79
C ALA A 38 -31.95 -31.73 -26.38
N ALA A 39 -32.41 -31.92 -27.61
CA ALA A 39 -32.36 -33.20 -28.34
C ALA A 39 -30.93 -33.59 -28.74
N LEU A 40 -29.96 -32.68 -28.71
CA LEU A 40 -28.55 -32.96 -29.05
C LEU A 40 -27.66 -33.20 -27.79
N ARG A 41 -28.21 -33.15 -26.60
CA ARG A 41 -27.57 -33.58 -25.36
C ARG A 41 -27.71 -35.10 -25.20
N VAL A 42 -27.01 -35.87 -26.03
CA VAL A 42 -27.03 -37.34 -25.96
C VAL A 42 -25.71 -37.79 -25.35
N ASP A 43 -25.81 -38.58 -24.28
CA ASP A 43 -24.67 -39.32 -23.75
C ASP A 43 -24.27 -40.43 -24.74
N GLY A 44 -23.24 -40.18 -25.55
CA GLY A 44 -22.72 -41.17 -26.49
C GLY A 44 -22.01 -40.58 -27.73
N ASP A 45 -21.10 -41.35 -28.31
CA ASP A 45 -20.16 -40.96 -29.38
C ASP A 45 -20.79 -40.61 -30.76
N THR A 46 -22.10 -40.64 -30.91
CA THR A 46 -22.80 -40.33 -32.16
C THR A 46 -23.66 -39.10 -32.06
N VAL A 47 -23.15 -37.97 -32.54
CA VAL A 47 -23.92 -36.74 -32.70
C VAL A 47 -24.91 -36.93 -33.85
N PRO A 48 -26.24 -36.85 -33.65
CA PRO A 48 -27.18 -36.92 -34.74
C PRO A 48 -26.98 -35.79 -35.79
N PRO A 49 -27.36 -35.95 -37.03
CA PRO A 49 -27.23 -34.88 -38.00
C PRO A 49 -28.00 -33.65 -37.56
N LEU A 50 -27.33 -32.48 -37.64
CA LEU A 50 -27.92 -31.22 -37.22
C LEU A 50 -29.13 -30.84 -38.11
N PRO A 51 -30.22 -30.30 -37.53
CA PRO A 51 -31.30 -29.74 -38.33
C PRO A 51 -30.80 -28.64 -39.28
N PRO A 52 -31.41 -28.48 -40.47
CA PRO A 52 -31.04 -27.48 -41.45
C PRO A 52 -31.00 -26.07 -40.84
N GLY A 53 -29.85 -25.37 -41.05
CA GLY A 53 -29.66 -24.00 -40.55
C GLY A 53 -29.09 -23.92 -39.14
N ILE A 54 -28.87 -25.05 -38.45
CA ILE A 54 -28.12 -25.09 -37.15
C ILE A 54 -26.67 -25.44 -37.49
N GLU A 55 -25.78 -24.61 -36.98
CA GLU A 55 -24.34 -24.80 -37.10
C GLU A 55 -23.72 -24.90 -35.70
N ARG A 56 -22.74 -25.79 -35.58
CA ARG A 56 -21.91 -25.96 -34.38
C ARG A 56 -20.50 -25.52 -34.71
N HIS A 57 -19.94 -24.67 -33.87
CA HIS A 57 -18.54 -24.25 -33.95
C HIS A 57 -17.89 -24.22 -32.57
N VAL A 58 -16.57 -24.27 -32.59
CA VAL A 58 -15.78 -24.12 -31.36
C VAL A 58 -15.34 -22.68 -31.30
N VAL A 59 -15.63 -22.05 -30.19
CA VAL A 59 -15.22 -20.66 -29.87
C VAL A 59 -14.28 -20.63 -28.73
N ALA A 60 -13.35 -19.68 -28.74
CA ALA A 60 -12.48 -19.43 -27.60
C ALA A 60 -13.31 -18.99 -26.38
N ASP A 61 -12.95 -19.48 -25.22
CA ASP A 61 -13.60 -19.15 -23.96
C ASP A 61 -12.56 -19.09 -22.84
N TRP A 62 -13.01 -18.78 -21.64
CA TRP A 62 -12.19 -18.65 -20.44
C TRP A 62 -12.63 -19.66 -19.38
N ASN A 63 -11.68 -20.39 -18.80
CA ASN A 63 -11.94 -21.32 -17.71
C ASN A 63 -12.15 -20.56 -16.38
N ARG A 64 -13.41 -20.21 -16.09
CA ARG A 64 -13.79 -19.44 -14.89
C ARG A 64 -13.34 -20.09 -13.59
N ASN A 65 -13.31 -21.42 -13.52
CA ASN A 65 -12.89 -22.14 -12.31
C ASN A 65 -11.39 -21.98 -12.06
N LEU A 66 -10.56 -22.09 -13.10
CA LEU A 66 -9.11 -21.85 -12.98
C LEU A 66 -8.82 -20.39 -12.66
N MET A 67 -9.53 -19.46 -13.27
CA MET A 67 -9.42 -18.03 -12.96
C MET A 67 -9.79 -17.76 -11.50
N ARG A 68 -10.93 -18.25 -11.04
CA ARG A 68 -11.39 -18.11 -9.64
C ARG A 68 -10.38 -18.67 -8.65
N SER A 69 -9.84 -19.87 -8.88
CA SER A 69 -8.83 -20.48 -8.02
C SER A 69 -7.55 -19.65 -7.96
N ALA A 70 -7.06 -19.17 -9.10
CA ALA A 70 -5.87 -18.33 -9.13
C ALA A 70 -6.10 -16.97 -8.43
N LEU A 71 -7.26 -16.35 -8.63
CA LEU A 71 -7.61 -15.10 -7.94
C LEU A 71 -7.83 -15.30 -6.44
N GLN A 72 -8.35 -16.45 -6.02
CA GLN A 72 -8.45 -16.82 -4.61
C GLN A 72 -7.07 -16.82 -3.95
N GLU A 73 -6.07 -17.46 -4.56
CA GLU A 73 -4.72 -17.58 -3.99
C GLU A 73 -3.92 -16.27 -4.06
N ILE A 74 -3.94 -15.61 -5.23
CA ILE A 74 -3.05 -14.46 -5.48
C ILE A 74 -3.62 -13.17 -4.91
N VAL A 75 -4.94 -13.04 -4.86
CA VAL A 75 -5.64 -11.78 -4.53
C VAL A 75 -6.42 -11.89 -3.24
N ALA A 76 -7.36 -12.84 -3.14
CA ALA A 76 -8.27 -12.89 -2.01
C ALA A 76 -7.55 -13.28 -0.70
N LEU A 77 -6.78 -14.36 -0.67
CA LEU A 77 -6.07 -14.80 0.53
C LEU A 77 -5.20 -13.71 1.20
N PRO A 78 -4.41 -12.90 0.48
CA PRO A 78 -3.65 -11.83 1.11
C PRO A 78 -4.49 -10.57 1.43
N LEU A 79 -5.65 -10.36 0.79
CA LEU A 79 -6.46 -9.16 0.96
C LEU A 79 -7.61 -9.33 1.94
N ASP A 80 -8.27 -10.50 1.92
CA ASP A 80 -9.43 -10.78 2.75
C ASP A 80 -9.09 -10.83 4.24
N ARG A 81 -9.99 -10.30 5.04
CA ARG A 81 -9.93 -10.41 6.50
C ARG A 81 -11.31 -10.22 7.10
N THR A 82 -11.55 -10.79 8.28
CA THR A 82 -12.74 -10.53 9.07
C THR A 82 -12.69 -9.15 9.72
N ALA A 83 -13.87 -8.56 9.95
CA ALA A 83 -13.96 -7.32 10.71
C ALA A 83 -13.60 -7.56 12.17
N GLY A 84 -12.80 -6.66 12.73
CA GLY A 84 -12.41 -6.68 14.13
C GLY A 84 -13.42 -6.00 15.04
N SER A 85 -13.09 -5.97 16.33
CA SER A 85 -13.83 -5.22 17.33
C SER A 85 -12.88 -4.51 18.30
N VAL A 86 -13.27 -3.37 18.82
CA VAL A 86 -12.51 -2.62 19.82
C VAL A 86 -13.42 -1.96 20.83
N VAL A 87 -13.01 -2.01 22.11
CA VAL A 87 -13.58 -1.17 23.18
C VAL A 87 -12.57 -0.08 23.49
N ILE A 88 -13.01 1.17 23.43
CA ILE A 88 -12.21 2.37 23.72
C ILE A 88 -12.66 2.95 25.06
N SER A 89 -11.76 2.99 26.01
CA SER A 89 -12.03 3.43 27.38
C SER A 89 -10.91 4.32 27.91
N ARG A 90 -11.06 4.80 29.14
CA ARG A 90 -9.95 5.40 29.90
C ARG A 90 -9.52 4.45 31.02
N SER A 91 -8.22 4.31 31.16
CA SER A 91 -7.62 3.62 32.30
C SER A 91 -7.83 4.42 33.59
N GLN A 92 -7.54 3.81 34.74
CA GLN A 92 -7.57 4.49 36.05
C GLN A 92 -6.63 5.70 36.12
N THR A 93 -5.57 5.76 35.31
CA THR A 93 -4.66 6.90 35.21
C THR A 93 -5.14 7.98 34.24
N GLY A 94 -6.33 7.80 33.59
CA GLY A 94 -6.88 8.73 32.61
C GLY A 94 -6.33 8.54 31.19
N ALA A 95 -5.38 7.64 30.99
CA ALA A 95 -4.86 7.33 29.65
C ALA A 95 -5.90 6.57 28.82
N ILE A 96 -5.91 6.79 27.51
CA ILE A 96 -6.78 6.07 26.58
C ILE A 96 -6.31 4.63 26.47
N ALA A 97 -7.25 3.69 26.59
CA ALA A 97 -7.02 2.26 26.45
C ALA A 97 -7.87 1.69 25.31
N PHE A 98 -7.30 0.74 24.59
CA PHE A 98 -7.95 -0.01 23.51
C PHE A 98 -7.95 -1.49 23.88
N ASP A 99 -9.12 -2.08 23.99
CA ASP A 99 -9.29 -3.53 24.08
C ASP A 99 -9.79 -4.06 22.75
N GLY A 100 -8.89 -4.75 22.03
CA GLY A 100 -9.10 -5.20 20.67
C GLY A 100 -8.61 -4.23 19.60
N LEU A 101 -8.96 -4.53 18.34
CA LEU A 101 -8.51 -3.81 17.16
C LEU A 101 -9.67 -3.58 16.19
N GLY A 102 -10.04 -2.33 15.96
CA GLY A 102 -11.15 -1.92 15.11
C GLY A 102 -10.81 -1.94 13.61
N LEU A 103 -10.16 -2.98 13.10
CA LEU A 103 -9.88 -3.11 11.66
C LEU A 103 -11.15 -3.46 10.88
N PRO A 104 -11.39 -2.82 9.71
CA PRO A 104 -12.49 -3.21 8.83
C PRO A 104 -12.22 -4.58 8.22
N GLY A 105 -13.25 -5.39 8.08
CA GLY A 105 -13.21 -6.60 7.27
C GLY A 105 -13.20 -6.28 5.78
N ARG A 106 -12.68 -7.19 4.98
CA ARG A 106 -12.68 -7.12 3.51
C ARG A 106 -12.94 -8.50 2.93
N THR A 107 -13.72 -8.55 1.86
CA THR A 107 -13.96 -9.77 1.09
C THR A 107 -13.97 -9.44 -0.39
N VAL A 108 -13.12 -10.09 -1.16
CA VAL A 108 -13.12 -9.99 -2.63
C VAL A 108 -14.32 -10.74 -3.17
N ASP A 109 -15.11 -10.09 -4.00
CA ASP A 109 -16.16 -10.76 -4.80
C ASP A 109 -15.48 -11.46 -5.99
N LEU A 110 -15.12 -12.72 -5.79
CA LEU A 110 -14.36 -13.49 -6.78
C LEU A 110 -15.12 -13.70 -8.09
N ASP A 111 -16.45 -13.86 -8.04
CA ASP A 111 -17.24 -14.07 -9.24
C ASP A 111 -17.27 -12.79 -10.08
N ALA A 112 -17.51 -11.65 -9.44
CA ALA A 112 -17.39 -10.35 -10.10
C ALA A 112 -15.96 -10.07 -10.60
N ALA A 113 -14.93 -10.46 -9.84
CA ALA A 113 -13.54 -10.29 -10.25
C ALA A 113 -13.19 -11.13 -11.49
N VAL A 114 -13.72 -12.34 -11.61
CA VAL A 114 -13.56 -13.19 -12.80
C VAL A 114 -14.19 -12.53 -14.02
N GLU A 115 -15.44 -12.08 -13.93
CA GLU A 115 -16.13 -11.43 -15.06
C GLU A 115 -15.43 -10.12 -15.49
N LEU A 116 -15.01 -9.29 -14.54
CA LEU A 116 -14.22 -8.08 -14.84
C LEU A 116 -12.87 -8.43 -15.50
N THR A 117 -12.26 -9.54 -15.12
CA THR A 117 -11.00 -10.01 -15.72
C THR A 117 -11.23 -10.43 -17.19
N ILE A 118 -12.32 -11.13 -17.48
CA ILE A 118 -12.67 -11.54 -18.85
C ILE A 118 -12.87 -10.29 -19.71
N VAL A 119 -13.67 -9.34 -19.25
CA VAL A 119 -13.90 -8.08 -19.97
C VAL A 119 -12.58 -7.34 -20.23
N ALA A 120 -11.70 -7.26 -19.23
CA ALA A 120 -10.39 -6.62 -19.39
C ALA A 120 -9.52 -7.33 -20.43
N LEU A 121 -9.48 -8.67 -20.41
CA LEU A 121 -8.73 -9.47 -21.39
C LEU A 121 -9.25 -9.30 -22.82
N GLU A 122 -10.56 -9.24 -23.01
CA GLU A 122 -11.21 -9.03 -24.31
C GLU A 122 -10.97 -7.63 -24.86
N GLN A 123 -10.88 -6.63 -23.99
CA GLN A 123 -10.59 -5.24 -24.32
C GLN A 123 -9.09 -4.93 -24.44
N GLY A 124 -8.21 -5.90 -24.15
CA GLY A 124 -6.76 -5.69 -24.14
C GLY A 124 -6.28 -4.81 -22.99
N ALA A 125 -7.09 -4.64 -21.94
CA ALA A 125 -6.69 -3.93 -20.75
C ALA A 125 -5.75 -4.79 -19.87
N ASP A 126 -4.84 -4.16 -19.15
CA ASP A 126 -3.84 -4.84 -18.31
C ASP A 126 -4.15 -4.71 -16.80
N THR A 127 -5.20 -3.98 -16.45
CA THR A 127 -5.55 -3.64 -15.06
C THR A 127 -7.03 -3.86 -14.78
N VAL A 128 -7.32 -4.50 -13.64
CA VAL A 128 -8.66 -4.72 -13.10
C VAL A 128 -8.77 -4.07 -11.73
N VAL A 129 -9.79 -3.25 -11.51
CA VAL A 129 -10.15 -2.76 -10.17
C VAL A 129 -10.94 -3.86 -9.47
N LEU A 130 -10.47 -4.28 -8.30
CA LEU A 130 -11.05 -5.38 -7.55
C LEU A 130 -12.40 -4.99 -6.94
N PRO A 131 -13.43 -5.81 -7.12
CA PRO A 131 -14.71 -5.67 -6.45
C PRO A 131 -14.56 -6.17 -5.00
N VAL A 132 -14.26 -5.28 -4.07
CA VAL A 132 -14.07 -5.58 -2.64
C VAL A 132 -15.23 -5.04 -1.84
N ARG A 133 -15.83 -5.91 -1.02
CA ARG A 133 -16.82 -5.52 0.00
C ARG A 133 -16.11 -5.25 1.31
N GLU A 134 -16.30 -4.07 1.86
CA GLU A 134 -15.80 -3.72 3.19
C GLU A 134 -16.87 -4.00 4.25
N HIS A 135 -16.45 -4.54 5.38
CA HIS A 135 -17.28 -4.83 6.55
C HIS A 135 -16.83 -3.95 7.70
N LEU A 136 -17.74 -3.18 8.26
CA LEU A 136 -17.43 -2.28 9.36
C LEU A 136 -17.06 -3.06 10.63
N PRO A 137 -16.02 -2.60 11.36
CA PRO A 137 -15.69 -3.17 12.67
C PRO A 137 -16.73 -2.79 13.72
N LYS A 138 -16.81 -3.57 14.78
CA LYS A 138 -17.60 -3.20 15.96
C LYS A 138 -16.77 -2.29 16.86
N ILE A 139 -17.24 -1.06 17.10
CA ILE A 139 -16.57 -0.08 17.93
C ILE A 139 -17.49 0.31 19.10
N VAL A 140 -16.98 0.18 20.31
CA VAL A 140 -17.65 0.61 21.54
C VAL A 140 -16.76 1.64 22.21
N VAL A 141 -17.28 2.84 22.41
CA VAL A 141 -16.57 3.92 23.14
C VAL A 141 -17.25 4.08 24.50
N GLU A 142 -16.65 3.59 25.56
CA GLU A 142 -17.23 3.63 26.91
C GLU A 142 -17.08 5.01 27.57
N ASP A 143 -15.99 5.72 27.30
CA ASP A 143 -15.74 7.04 27.85
C ASP A 143 -16.66 8.10 27.23
N ARG A 144 -17.50 8.74 28.09
CA ARG A 144 -18.46 9.75 27.64
C ARG A 144 -17.76 10.98 27.05
N SER A 145 -16.64 11.40 27.63
CA SER A 145 -15.92 12.59 27.16
C SER A 145 -15.36 12.42 25.76
N LEU A 146 -14.94 11.20 25.40
CA LEU A 146 -14.52 10.87 24.03
C LEU A 146 -15.71 10.89 23.06
N ARG A 147 -16.86 10.34 23.47
CA ARG A 147 -18.07 10.38 22.63
C ARG A 147 -18.57 11.81 22.41
N ASP A 148 -18.53 12.66 23.44
CA ASP A 148 -18.95 14.06 23.37
C ASP A 148 -18.02 14.86 22.44
N GLN A 149 -16.75 14.45 22.27
CA GLN A 149 -15.79 15.01 21.34
C GLN A 149 -15.87 14.41 19.93
N GLY A 150 -16.80 13.48 19.69
CA GLY A 150 -17.06 12.90 18.37
C GLY A 150 -16.32 11.60 18.10
N ILE A 151 -15.69 10.94 19.08
CA ILE A 151 -15.08 9.62 18.89
C ILE A 151 -16.17 8.56 18.96
N ARG A 152 -16.54 7.97 17.80
CA ARG A 152 -17.69 7.06 17.69
C ARG A 152 -17.44 5.86 16.81
N GLU A 153 -16.74 6.05 15.69
CA GLU A 153 -16.58 5.06 14.63
C GLU A 153 -15.23 5.20 13.94
N LEU A 154 -14.88 4.21 13.14
CA LEU A 154 -13.68 4.24 12.31
C LEU A 154 -13.91 5.15 11.09
N VAL A 155 -13.04 6.14 10.90
CA VAL A 155 -13.12 7.09 9.77
C VAL A 155 -12.00 6.93 8.76
N ALA A 156 -10.84 6.41 9.18
CA ALA A 156 -9.72 6.17 8.28
C ALA A 156 -8.85 5.00 8.76
N VAL A 157 -8.21 4.30 7.81
CA VAL A 157 -7.25 3.23 8.09
C VAL A 157 -6.04 3.38 7.18
N GLY A 158 -4.86 3.52 7.78
CA GLY A 158 -3.60 3.34 7.10
C GLY A 158 -3.06 1.94 7.36
N GLU A 159 -2.56 1.30 6.31
CA GLU A 159 -2.01 -0.05 6.37
C GLU A 159 -0.74 -0.12 5.51
N SER A 160 0.30 -0.80 6.00
CA SER A 160 1.49 -1.08 5.21
C SER A 160 2.16 -2.36 5.65
N ASP A 161 2.91 -2.97 4.73
CA ASP A 161 3.71 -4.17 4.97
C ASP A 161 5.20 -3.84 4.85
N TYR A 162 5.97 -4.32 5.81
CA TYR A 162 7.43 -4.17 5.86
C TYR A 162 8.16 -5.52 5.94
N THR A 163 7.56 -6.55 5.33
CA THR A 163 8.17 -7.89 5.18
C THR A 163 9.58 -7.78 4.58
N GLY A 164 10.50 -8.60 5.09
CA GLY A 164 11.92 -8.54 4.73
C GLY A 164 12.74 -7.52 5.50
N SER A 165 12.13 -6.78 6.44
CA SER A 165 12.86 -5.83 7.27
C SER A 165 13.76 -6.52 8.29
N THR A 166 14.87 -5.87 8.63
CA THR A 166 15.78 -6.28 9.69
C THR A 166 15.13 -6.22 11.06
N LYS A 167 15.68 -6.93 12.04
CA LYS A 167 15.19 -6.91 13.42
C LYS A 167 15.19 -5.49 14.02
N ASN A 168 16.21 -4.67 13.73
CA ASN A 168 16.27 -3.31 14.23
C ASN A 168 15.23 -2.40 13.58
N ARG A 169 14.98 -2.56 12.28
CA ARG A 169 13.93 -1.83 11.57
C ARG A 169 12.55 -2.17 12.11
N ILE A 170 12.25 -3.45 12.32
CA ILE A 170 10.99 -3.93 12.94
C ILE A 170 10.81 -3.32 14.33
N HIS A 171 11.87 -3.35 15.16
CA HIS A 171 11.87 -2.73 16.48
C HIS A 171 11.57 -1.23 16.43
N ASN A 172 12.27 -0.49 15.56
CA ASN A 172 12.08 0.96 15.42
C ASN A 172 10.66 1.33 14.96
N ILE A 173 10.09 0.56 14.03
CA ILE A 173 8.70 0.74 13.58
C ILE A 173 7.75 0.57 14.77
N GLY A 174 7.93 -0.49 15.58
CA GLY A 174 7.11 -0.71 16.77
C GLY A 174 7.24 0.39 17.82
N VAL A 175 8.45 0.92 18.04
CA VAL A 175 8.68 2.08 18.93
C VAL A 175 7.98 3.33 18.36
N GLY A 176 8.12 3.56 17.06
CA GLY A 176 7.49 4.70 16.38
C GLY A 176 5.96 4.65 16.47
N LEU A 177 5.36 3.51 16.16
CA LEU A 177 3.90 3.33 16.24
C LEU A 177 3.35 3.66 17.63
N LYS A 178 4.00 3.20 18.69
CA LYS A 178 3.57 3.46 20.07
C LYS A 178 3.47 4.95 20.43
N LYS A 179 4.22 5.84 19.75
CA LYS A 179 4.17 7.29 19.98
C LYS A 179 2.83 7.91 19.59
N PHE A 180 2.14 7.28 18.66
CA PHE A 180 0.85 7.78 18.15
C PHE A 180 -0.35 7.11 18.81
N ASN A 181 -0.16 6.02 19.54
CA ASN A 181 -1.26 5.27 20.14
C ASN A 181 -1.93 6.09 21.25
N GLY A 182 -3.23 6.35 21.10
CA GLY A 182 -3.99 7.22 22.00
C GLY A 182 -3.84 8.72 21.72
N HIS A 183 -3.14 9.11 20.64
CA HIS A 183 -3.00 10.52 20.28
C HIS A 183 -4.35 11.08 19.79
N PHE A 184 -4.69 12.25 20.34
CA PHE A 184 -5.94 12.93 20.09
C PHE A 184 -5.70 14.17 19.22
N ILE A 185 -6.44 14.30 18.13
CA ILE A 185 -6.35 15.41 17.19
C ILE A 185 -7.65 16.21 17.25
N PRO A 186 -7.64 17.41 17.82
CA PRO A 186 -8.85 18.24 17.89
C PRO A 186 -9.44 18.52 16.51
N GLN A 187 -10.75 18.77 16.48
CA GLN A 187 -11.42 19.24 15.26
C GLN A 187 -10.78 20.55 14.78
N HIS A 188 -10.65 20.73 13.48
CA HIS A 188 -10.06 21.90 12.82
C HIS A 188 -8.58 22.16 13.14
N SER A 189 -7.89 21.22 13.77
CA SER A 189 -6.45 21.33 14.01
C SER A 189 -5.61 20.70 12.90
N THR A 190 -4.39 21.17 12.78
CA THR A 190 -3.37 20.53 11.93
C THR A 190 -2.58 19.52 12.75
N PHE A 191 -2.56 18.28 12.29
CA PHE A 191 -1.69 17.25 12.84
C PHE A 191 -0.29 17.38 12.24
N SER A 192 0.74 17.26 13.08
CA SER A 192 2.15 17.15 12.72
C SER A 192 2.69 15.79 13.16
N PHE A 193 3.16 15.01 12.20
CA PHE A 193 3.75 13.70 12.50
C PHE A 193 5.05 13.86 13.32
N VAL A 194 5.93 14.77 12.91
CA VAL A 194 7.23 14.99 13.56
C VAL A 194 7.07 15.52 14.99
N GLU A 195 6.13 16.43 15.22
CA GLU A 195 5.84 16.94 16.55
C GLU A 195 5.34 15.83 17.48
N THR A 196 4.40 14.99 17.02
CA THR A 196 3.86 13.86 17.79
C THR A 196 4.90 12.77 18.03
N LEU A 197 5.75 12.50 17.05
CA LEU A 197 6.84 11.52 17.13
C LEU A 197 7.85 11.90 18.24
N GLY A 198 8.18 13.17 18.32
CA GLY A 198 9.15 13.70 19.26
C GLY A 198 10.60 13.29 18.92
N SER A 199 11.46 13.28 19.92
CA SER A 199 12.90 13.00 19.72
C SER A 199 13.16 11.54 19.34
N VAL A 200 14.08 11.37 18.39
CA VAL A 200 14.54 10.06 17.89
C VAL A 200 15.99 9.84 18.30
N GLY A 201 16.25 8.79 19.07
CA GLY A 201 17.59 8.49 19.53
C GLY A 201 17.62 7.29 20.49
N PRO A 202 18.81 6.93 21.02
CA PRO A 202 18.93 5.77 21.90
C PRO A 202 18.16 5.91 23.21
N LYS A 203 18.08 7.14 23.76
CA LYS A 203 17.35 7.43 25.00
C LYS A 203 15.83 7.27 24.85
N THR A 204 15.32 7.33 23.62
CA THR A 204 13.88 7.15 23.30
C THR A 204 13.56 5.77 22.74
N GLY A 205 14.52 4.83 22.83
CA GLY A 205 14.35 3.42 22.55
C GLY A 205 14.64 3.01 21.10
N TYR A 206 15.12 3.90 20.25
CA TYR A 206 15.46 3.58 18.87
C TYR A 206 16.84 2.94 18.77
N ARG A 207 17.00 2.09 17.75
CA ARG A 207 18.24 1.42 17.37
C ARG A 207 18.80 1.99 16.08
N LYS A 208 20.12 1.89 15.91
CA LYS A 208 20.74 2.21 14.62
C LYS A 208 20.31 1.22 13.55
N GLU A 209 19.89 1.76 12.41
CA GLU A 209 19.45 1.02 11.23
C GLU A 209 19.68 1.90 10.00
N LEU A 210 19.67 1.31 8.79
CA LEU A 210 19.82 2.07 7.56
C LEU A 210 18.68 3.08 7.41
N THR A 211 19.06 4.35 7.28
CA THR A 211 18.17 5.48 6.99
C THR A 211 18.54 6.09 5.65
N ILE A 212 17.56 6.65 4.98
CA ILE A 212 17.74 7.35 3.71
C ILE A 212 17.93 8.83 4.02
N LEU A 213 19.09 9.37 3.65
CA LEU A 213 19.42 10.78 3.80
C LEU A 213 19.86 11.34 2.44
N GLY A 214 18.96 12.06 1.77
CA GLY A 214 19.19 12.50 0.39
C GLY A 214 19.27 11.30 -0.56
N ASP A 215 20.39 11.18 -1.26
CA ASP A 215 20.72 10.05 -2.15
C ASP A 215 21.47 8.91 -1.44
N LYS A 216 21.87 9.11 -0.18
CA LYS A 216 22.66 8.15 0.61
C LYS A 216 21.82 7.30 1.53
N THR A 217 22.36 6.15 1.89
CA THR A 217 21.82 5.30 2.94
C THR A 217 22.90 5.09 3.97
N MET A 218 22.64 5.47 5.22
CA MET A 218 23.62 5.38 6.30
C MET A 218 22.98 4.88 7.60
N PRO A 219 23.75 4.24 8.49
CA PRO A 219 23.25 3.82 9.79
C PRO A 219 22.93 5.04 10.67
N ASP A 220 21.67 5.18 11.08
CA ASP A 220 21.23 6.21 12.02
C ASP A 220 20.09 5.68 12.88
N TYR A 221 19.76 6.39 13.96
CA TYR A 221 18.66 6.01 14.84
C TYR A 221 17.30 6.21 14.16
N GLY A 222 16.38 5.26 14.35
CA GLY A 222 15.02 5.38 13.84
C GLY A 222 14.82 4.95 12.38
N GLY A 223 15.78 4.25 11.77
CA GLY A 223 15.55 3.64 10.45
C GLY A 223 14.29 2.77 10.48
N GLY A 224 13.34 3.10 9.59
CA GLY A 224 11.97 2.54 9.55
C GLY A 224 10.87 3.54 9.89
N LEU A 225 11.15 4.73 10.41
CA LEU A 225 10.14 5.72 10.78
C LEU A 225 9.37 6.30 9.58
N CYS A 226 9.97 6.35 8.41
CA CYS A 226 9.24 6.69 7.17
C CYS A 226 8.18 5.64 6.81
N GLN A 227 8.31 4.38 7.27
CA GLN A 227 7.24 3.38 7.15
C GLN A 227 6.04 3.78 8.00
N VAL A 228 6.29 4.23 9.24
CA VAL A 228 5.24 4.70 10.16
C VAL A 228 4.53 5.92 9.58
N SER A 229 5.30 6.90 9.08
CA SER A 229 4.77 8.10 8.43
C SER A 229 3.97 7.79 7.16
N THR A 230 4.45 6.89 6.31
CA THR A 230 3.73 6.45 5.10
C THR A 230 2.42 5.76 5.46
N THR A 231 2.43 4.92 6.51
CA THR A 231 1.21 4.26 6.98
C THR A 231 0.17 5.27 7.47
N ALA A 232 0.60 6.24 8.28
CA ALA A 232 -0.26 7.32 8.75
C ALA A 232 -0.82 8.16 7.59
N TYR A 233 0.04 8.56 6.66
CA TYR A 233 -0.31 9.37 5.49
C TYR A 233 -1.36 8.69 4.60
N ARG A 234 -1.11 7.42 4.21
CA ARG A 234 -2.04 6.68 3.34
C ARG A 234 -3.44 6.62 3.94
N GLY A 235 -3.55 6.40 5.25
CA GLY A 235 -4.85 6.34 5.91
C GLY A 235 -5.66 7.62 5.77
N VAL A 236 -5.08 8.76 6.09
CA VAL A 236 -5.78 10.04 6.02
C VAL A 236 -5.97 10.56 4.60
N TRP A 237 -5.00 10.28 3.71
CA TRP A 237 -5.11 10.66 2.31
C TRP A 237 -6.22 9.87 1.60
N GLU A 238 -6.25 8.54 1.76
CA GLU A 238 -7.28 7.68 1.16
C GLU A 238 -8.68 7.91 1.76
N ALA A 239 -8.76 8.47 2.98
CA ALA A 239 -10.02 8.87 3.60
C ALA A 239 -10.47 10.29 3.23
N GLY A 240 -9.73 11.01 2.41
CA GLY A 240 -10.11 12.33 1.90
C GLY A 240 -9.77 13.50 2.81
N PHE A 241 -8.92 13.35 3.84
CA PHE A 241 -8.47 14.47 4.65
C PHE A 241 -7.50 15.39 3.88
N PRO A 242 -7.57 16.73 4.08
CA PRO A 242 -6.66 17.68 3.44
C PRO A 242 -5.21 17.49 3.90
N ILE A 243 -4.30 17.28 2.96
CA ILE A 243 -2.87 17.15 3.23
C ILE A 243 -2.19 18.51 3.13
N VAL A 244 -1.51 18.91 4.20
CA VAL A 244 -0.79 20.19 4.28
C VAL A 244 0.66 20.03 3.85
N GLN A 245 1.30 18.93 4.24
CA GLN A 245 2.70 18.69 3.91
C GLN A 245 2.95 17.19 3.72
N ARG A 246 3.61 16.87 2.63
CA ARG A 246 4.09 15.51 2.34
C ARG A 246 5.27 15.61 1.36
N LYS A 247 6.27 14.79 1.54
CA LYS A 247 7.38 14.60 0.61
C LYS A 247 7.61 13.11 0.33
N ASN A 248 7.86 12.75 -0.93
CA ASN A 248 8.27 11.39 -1.29
C ASN A 248 9.77 11.19 -1.00
N HIS A 249 10.22 9.92 -0.94
CA HIS A 249 11.63 9.60 -0.90
C HIS A 249 12.33 10.00 -2.19
N SER A 250 13.63 10.20 -2.12
CA SER A 250 14.48 10.55 -3.28
C SER A 250 14.52 9.46 -4.35
N PHE A 251 14.41 8.19 -3.98
CA PHE A 251 14.32 7.03 -4.85
C PHE A 251 13.18 6.10 -4.44
N ALA A 252 12.71 5.26 -5.39
CA ALA A 252 11.63 4.32 -5.17
C ALA A 252 12.04 3.22 -4.17
N VAL A 253 11.31 3.10 -3.07
CA VAL A 253 11.54 2.08 -2.05
C VAL A 253 10.47 1.00 -2.17
N HIS A 254 10.87 -0.25 -2.26
CA HIS A 254 9.96 -1.37 -2.53
C HIS A 254 8.84 -1.55 -1.49
N TYR A 255 9.09 -1.22 -0.21
CA TYR A 255 8.08 -1.30 0.86
C TYR A 255 6.87 -0.38 0.62
N TYR A 256 7.01 0.64 -0.22
CA TYR A 256 5.97 1.63 -0.48
C TYR A 256 5.27 1.43 -1.83
N SER A 257 5.52 0.29 -2.47
CA SER A 257 4.80 -0.07 -3.70
C SER A 257 3.28 -0.20 -3.44
N PRO A 258 2.43 0.26 -4.38
CA PRO A 258 2.77 0.98 -5.61
C PRO A 258 3.30 2.38 -5.31
N GLN A 259 4.26 2.84 -6.14
CA GLN A 259 4.97 4.09 -5.91
C GLN A 259 4.06 5.32 -6.03
N GLY A 260 4.45 6.40 -5.34
CA GLY A 260 3.78 7.70 -5.43
C GLY A 260 2.99 8.11 -4.19
N THR A 261 2.78 7.22 -3.21
CA THR A 261 2.04 7.50 -1.97
C THR A 261 2.85 7.23 -0.70
N ASP A 262 4.16 7.29 -0.80
CA ASP A 262 5.05 7.29 0.36
C ASP A 262 5.18 8.69 0.96
N ALA A 263 5.48 8.77 2.25
CA ALA A 263 5.69 10.01 2.98
C ALA A 263 6.98 9.90 3.81
N THR A 264 8.04 10.54 3.34
CA THR A 264 9.30 10.63 4.09
C THR A 264 9.22 11.71 5.16
N ILE A 265 9.96 11.52 6.23
CA ILE A 265 10.17 12.51 7.29
C ILE A 265 11.66 12.70 7.55
N TYR A 266 12.05 13.90 7.92
CA TYR A 266 13.39 14.24 8.38
C TYR A 266 13.30 15.40 9.38
N PRO A 267 13.14 15.09 10.68
CA PRO A 267 13.01 16.13 11.71
C PRO A 267 14.21 17.07 11.78
N PRO A 268 14.03 18.39 11.94
CA PRO A 268 12.76 19.10 11.94
C PRO A 268 12.28 19.59 10.57
N HIS A 269 12.99 19.25 9.47
CA HIS A 269 12.90 19.90 8.16
C HIS A 269 11.79 19.35 7.27
N ILE A 270 11.51 18.03 7.34
CA ILE A 270 10.53 17.36 6.49
C ILE A 270 9.52 16.67 7.40
N ASP A 271 8.25 17.03 7.24
CA ASP A 271 7.15 16.53 8.03
C ASP A 271 6.03 15.95 7.16
N MET A 272 5.12 15.21 7.77
CA MET A 272 3.83 14.83 7.21
C MET A 272 2.74 15.50 8.04
N LYS A 273 1.94 16.36 7.39
CA LYS A 273 0.89 17.14 8.03
C LYS A 273 -0.43 17.02 7.30
N PHE A 274 -1.52 16.95 8.05
CA PHE A 274 -2.87 17.02 7.52
C PHE A 274 -3.79 17.82 8.45
N VAL A 275 -4.93 18.27 7.94
CA VAL A 275 -5.95 18.95 8.73
C VAL A 275 -7.06 17.97 9.10
N ASN A 276 -7.44 17.94 10.36
CA ASN A 276 -8.69 17.32 10.78
C ASN A 276 -9.85 18.28 10.48
N ASP A 277 -10.38 18.25 9.28
CA ASP A 277 -11.57 19.01 8.85
C ASP A 277 -12.89 18.24 9.04
N GLY A 278 -12.84 17.14 9.81
CA GLY A 278 -13.99 16.28 10.10
C GLY A 278 -15.02 16.92 11.01
N SER A 279 -16.11 16.20 11.30
CA SER A 279 -17.21 16.67 12.15
C SER A 279 -16.93 16.59 13.65
N GLY A 280 -15.76 16.10 14.06
CA GLY A 280 -15.33 15.98 15.45
C GLY A 280 -13.83 15.74 15.55
N ALA A 281 -13.35 15.45 16.73
CA ALA A 281 -11.97 15.08 16.93
C ALA A 281 -11.63 13.72 16.29
N LEU A 282 -10.34 13.45 16.10
CA LEU A 282 -9.81 12.14 15.74
C LEU A 282 -8.98 11.57 16.90
N LEU A 283 -9.13 10.27 17.11
CA LEU A 283 -8.32 9.49 18.04
C LEU A 283 -7.56 8.41 17.26
N ILE A 284 -6.26 8.32 17.48
CA ILE A 284 -5.40 7.35 16.81
C ILE A 284 -5.23 6.10 17.67
N GLN A 285 -5.49 4.92 17.10
CA GLN A 285 -4.96 3.65 17.56
C GLN A 285 -3.91 3.17 16.56
N THR A 286 -2.73 2.79 17.06
CA THR A 286 -1.71 2.15 16.24
C THR A 286 -1.49 0.71 16.67
N TYR A 287 -1.22 -0.13 15.69
CA TYR A 287 -1.00 -1.56 15.93
C TYR A 287 0.00 -2.11 14.91
N ASN A 288 0.73 -3.13 15.31
CA ASN A 288 1.51 -3.93 14.37
C ASN A 288 1.36 -5.41 14.68
N GLU A 289 1.25 -6.21 13.65
CA GLU A 289 1.17 -7.66 13.70
C GLU A 289 2.12 -8.25 12.66
N GLY A 290 3.07 -9.06 13.12
CA GLY A 290 4.13 -9.54 12.26
C GLY A 290 4.88 -8.39 11.59
N THR A 291 4.76 -8.28 10.27
CA THR A 291 5.35 -7.22 9.45
C THR A 291 4.33 -6.22 8.91
N LYS A 292 3.11 -6.22 9.43
CA LYS A 292 2.08 -5.25 9.05
C LYS A 292 1.94 -4.17 10.10
N ALA A 293 1.82 -2.93 9.67
CA ALA A 293 1.56 -1.76 10.51
C ALA A 293 0.23 -1.12 10.17
N TYR A 294 -0.46 -0.63 11.20
CA TYR A 294 -1.79 -0.05 11.08
C TYR A 294 -1.87 1.28 11.83
N PHE A 295 -2.54 2.24 11.19
CA PHE A 295 -3.06 3.46 11.81
C PHE A 295 -4.57 3.46 11.66
N LEU A 296 -5.30 3.44 12.77
CA LEU A 296 -6.75 3.54 12.79
C LEU A 296 -7.12 4.89 13.37
N TYR A 297 -7.96 5.61 12.66
CA TYR A 297 -8.45 6.92 13.08
C TYR A 297 -9.92 6.80 13.42
N TYR A 298 -10.24 6.99 14.70
CA TYR A 298 -11.61 7.00 15.20
C TYR A 298 -12.11 8.42 15.29
N GLY A 299 -13.34 8.67 14.87
CA GLY A 299 -13.97 9.98 14.84
C GLY A 299 -15.45 9.88 14.52
N THR A 300 -15.99 10.90 13.90
CA THR A 300 -17.36 10.91 13.36
C THR A 300 -17.29 11.02 11.84
N ARG A 301 -17.93 10.09 11.12
CA ARG A 301 -18.05 10.16 9.66
C ARG A 301 -18.88 11.37 9.26
N ASP A 302 -18.46 12.01 8.21
CA ASP A 302 -19.10 13.19 7.62
C ASP A 302 -19.60 12.95 6.19
N ASN A 303 -19.81 11.66 5.87
CA ASN A 303 -20.27 11.17 4.57
C ASN A 303 -19.33 11.50 3.40
N ARG A 304 -18.06 11.87 3.70
CA ARG A 304 -17.07 12.00 2.65
C ARG A 304 -16.73 10.63 2.06
N THR A 305 -16.53 10.61 0.75
CA THR A 305 -15.96 9.49 0.02
C THR A 305 -14.73 9.94 -0.72
N ALA A 306 -13.74 9.08 -0.87
CA ALA A 306 -12.55 9.37 -1.66
C ALA A 306 -12.33 8.24 -2.67
N GLU A 307 -12.24 8.62 -3.93
CA GLU A 307 -11.88 7.73 -5.03
C GLU A 307 -10.42 7.98 -5.39
N ILE A 308 -9.64 6.90 -5.44
CA ILE A 308 -8.20 6.95 -5.67
C ILE A 308 -7.90 6.33 -7.02
N ILE A 309 -7.28 7.11 -7.91
CA ILE A 309 -6.98 6.71 -9.29
C ILE A 309 -5.47 6.79 -9.51
N GLY A 310 -4.88 5.72 -9.99
CA GLY A 310 -3.44 5.65 -10.27
C GLY A 310 -2.80 4.32 -9.81
N PRO A 311 -1.45 4.26 -9.73
CA PRO A 311 -0.51 5.29 -10.17
C PRO A 311 -0.45 5.39 -11.69
N TYR A 312 -0.35 6.61 -12.20
CA TYR A 312 0.18 6.86 -13.53
C TYR A 312 1.69 6.98 -13.40
N THR A 313 2.45 6.21 -14.16
CA THR A 313 3.91 6.23 -14.09
C THR A 313 4.52 6.52 -15.46
N TRP A 314 5.58 7.34 -15.47
CA TRP A 314 6.28 7.72 -16.70
C TRP A 314 7.73 8.13 -16.38
N ASP A 315 8.48 8.54 -17.38
CA ASP A 315 9.89 8.95 -17.27
C ASP A 315 10.73 7.86 -16.57
N HIS A 316 10.53 6.60 -17.03
CA HIS A 316 11.25 5.46 -16.50
C HIS A 316 12.70 5.51 -16.93
N ARG A 317 13.62 5.61 -15.96
CA ARG A 317 15.07 5.67 -16.16
C ARG A 317 15.68 4.40 -15.58
N ALA A 318 16.50 3.72 -16.38
CA ALA A 318 17.24 2.56 -15.89
C ALA A 318 18.17 2.94 -14.72
N ALA A 319 18.35 2.00 -13.79
CA ALA A 319 19.34 2.18 -12.73
C ALA A 319 20.75 2.30 -13.35
N PRO A 320 21.60 3.21 -12.88
CA PRO A 320 22.99 3.35 -13.35
C PRO A 320 23.73 2.02 -13.25
N THR A 321 24.59 1.74 -14.24
CA THR A 321 25.40 0.50 -14.28
C THR A 321 26.59 0.56 -13.33
N GLU A 322 27.10 1.73 -13.10
CA GLU A 322 28.20 2.02 -12.17
C GLU A 322 27.84 1.68 -10.72
N THR A 323 28.86 1.42 -9.92
CA THR A 323 28.73 1.18 -8.48
C THR A 323 29.36 2.35 -7.75
N LYS A 324 28.64 2.98 -6.84
CA LYS A 324 29.21 3.97 -5.94
C LYS A 324 29.78 3.29 -4.69
N THR A 325 30.96 3.76 -4.28
CA THR A 325 31.66 3.26 -3.08
C THR A 325 31.92 4.42 -2.15
N GLU A 326 31.59 4.26 -0.88
CA GLU A 326 31.87 5.21 0.19
C GLU A 326 32.87 4.56 1.19
N TYR A 327 33.83 5.31 1.63
CA TYR A 327 34.80 4.84 2.61
C TYR A 327 34.35 5.27 4.02
N THR A 328 34.44 4.37 5.00
CA THR A 328 33.96 4.60 6.37
C THR A 328 34.91 3.99 7.40
N THR A 329 34.97 4.61 8.57
CA THR A 329 35.67 4.05 9.74
C THR A 329 34.78 3.15 10.61
N ASP A 330 33.48 3.03 10.26
CA ASP A 330 32.50 2.20 10.98
C ASP A 330 32.62 0.70 10.66
N LEU A 331 33.43 0.34 9.65
CA LEU A 331 33.72 -1.03 9.25
C LEU A 331 35.20 -1.36 9.50
N ALA A 332 35.52 -2.63 9.68
CA ALA A 332 36.93 -3.04 9.75
C ALA A 332 37.67 -2.68 8.46
N PRO A 333 38.97 -2.31 8.52
CA PRO A 333 39.73 -1.97 7.33
C PRO A 333 39.66 -3.10 6.27
N GLY A 334 39.24 -2.75 5.04
CA GLY A 334 39.04 -3.68 3.93
C GLY A 334 37.72 -4.41 3.93
N GLU A 335 36.90 -4.31 4.98
CA GLU A 335 35.54 -4.87 4.99
C GLU A 335 34.69 -4.12 3.97
N ARG A 336 33.96 -4.88 3.14
CA ARG A 336 33.05 -4.34 2.12
C ARG A 336 31.61 -4.72 2.46
N LYS A 337 30.75 -3.71 2.65
CA LYS A 337 29.34 -3.89 3.00
C LYS A 337 28.46 -3.23 1.94
N LYS A 338 27.49 -3.97 1.42
CA LYS A 338 26.46 -3.43 0.56
C LYS A 338 25.45 -2.64 1.41
N VAL A 339 25.25 -1.37 1.07
CA VAL A 339 24.37 -0.45 1.81
C VAL A 339 23.25 0.13 0.96
N GLY A 340 23.22 -0.13 -0.34
CA GLY A 340 22.13 0.29 -1.22
C GLY A 340 21.98 -0.63 -2.43
N GLU A 341 20.74 -0.75 -2.90
CA GLU A 341 20.39 -1.50 -4.10
C GLU A 341 20.36 -0.59 -5.33
N LYS A 342 20.49 -1.18 -6.52
CA LYS A 342 20.14 -0.52 -7.77
C LYS A 342 18.64 -0.28 -7.81
N VAL A 343 18.23 0.96 -8.07
CA VAL A 343 16.81 1.31 -8.18
C VAL A 343 16.60 2.15 -9.46
N PRO A 344 15.65 1.78 -10.34
CA PRO A 344 15.31 2.61 -11.48
C PRO A 344 14.59 3.89 -11.02
N GLY A 345 14.77 4.97 -11.77
CA GLY A 345 14.04 6.21 -11.58
C GLY A 345 12.71 6.20 -12.31
N MET A 346 11.75 6.94 -11.81
CA MET A 346 10.46 7.17 -12.43
C MET A 346 9.74 8.38 -11.85
N LYS A 347 8.70 8.83 -12.54
CA LYS A 347 7.71 9.72 -11.99
C LYS A 347 6.40 8.97 -11.77
N ALA A 348 5.68 9.34 -10.71
CA ALA A 348 4.38 8.75 -10.38
C ALA A 348 3.39 9.84 -10.00
N GLN A 349 2.15 9.70 -10.44
CA GLN A 349 1.04 10.57 -10.08
C GLN A 349 -0.18 9.74 -9.70
N TRP A 350 -0.84 10.19 -8.65
CA TRP A 350 -2.13 9.69 -8.21
C TRP A 350 -3.12 10.85 -8.25
N LEU A 351 -4.35 10.56 -8.63
CA LEU A 351 -5.49 11.47 -8.52
C LEU A 351 -6.37 11.00 -7.36
N ARG A 352 -6.96 11.96 -6.67
CA ARG A 352 -7.94 11.71 -5.63
C ARG A 352 -9.15 12.61 -5.86
N ILE A 353 -10.33 11.99 -5.94
CA ILE A 353 -11.61 12.68 -6.02
C ILE A 353 -12.29 12.55 -4.67
N VAL A 354 -12.50 13.65 -3.97
CA VAL A 354 -13.18 13.66 -2.66
C VAL A 354 -14.55 14.29 -2.85
N ARG A 355 -15.59 13.54 -2.42
CA ARG A 355 -16.99 14.01 -2.44
C ARG A 355 -17.47 14.15 -1.00
N ARG A 356 -18.10 15.27 -0.68
CA ARG A 356 -18.67 15.58 0.65
C ARG A 356 -19.92 16.44 0.49
N GLY A 357 -21.09 15.90 0.84
CA GLY A 357 -22.37 16.52 0.49
C GLY A 357 -22.50 16.70 -1.02
N ASP A 358 -22.85 17.89 -1.46
CA ASP A 358 -22.94 18.24 -2.88
C ASP A 358 -21.60 18.74 -3.47
N GLY A 359 -20.55 18.80 -2.66
CA GLY A 359 -19.22 19.26 -3.08
C GLY A 359 -18.32 18.13 -3.58
N GLU A 360 -17.58 18.41 -4.66
CA GLU A 360 -16.53 17.55 -5.18
C GLU A 360 -15.23 18.35 -5.30
N SER A 361 -14.12 17.76 -4.88
CA SER A 361 -12.78 18.30 -5.09
C SER A 361 -11.86 17.24 -5.68
N ILE A 362 -10.98 17.67 -6.58
CA ILE A 362 -9.99 16.81 -7.21
C ILE A 362 -8.61 17.35 -6.84
N ASP A 363 -7.80 16.49 -6.27
CA ASP A 363 -6.39 16.79 -6.04
C ASP A 363 -5.48 15.69 -6.61
N SER A 364 -4.19 15.99 -6.70
CA SER A 364 -3.21 15.04 -7.18
C SER A 364 -1.97 15.00 -6.29
N VAL A 365 -1.39 13.81 -6.20
CA VAL A 365 -0.12 13.58 -5.53
C VAL A 365 0.92 13.20 -6.56
N PHE A 366 1.91 14.07 -6.72
CA PHE A 366 3.05 13.86 -7.60
C PHE A 366 4.27 13.39 -6.81
N SER A 367 5.05 12.49 -7.39
CA SER A 367 6.30 11.97 -6.84
C SER A 367 7.33 11.76 -7.95
N ALA A 368 8.54 12.20 -7.71
CA ALA A 368 9.67 11.96 -8.59
C ALA A 368 10.73 11.15 -7.84
N TYR A 369 11.18 10.07 -8.45
CA TYR A 369 12.17 9.16 -7.90
C TYR A 369 13.39 9.12 -8.80
N GLU A 370 14.56 9.42 -8.21
CA GLU A 370 15.84 9.36 -8.90
C GLU A 370 16.27 7.92 -9.14
N ALA A 371 16.94 7.69 -10.27
CA ALA A 371 17.61 6.43 -10.52
C ALA A 371 18.84 6.31 -9.61
N ARG A 372 18.98 5.18 -8.93
CA ARG A 372 20.04 4.97 -7.93
C ARG A 372 20.97 3.84 -8.35
N PRO A 373 22.30 4.05 -8.28
CA PRO A 373 23.29 3.00 -8.51
C PRO A 373 23.36 2.02 -7.31
N LEU A 374 24.15 0.97 -7.46
CA LEU A 374 24.52 0.09 -6.37
C LEU A 374 25.53 0.81 -5.46
N PHE A 375 25.29 0.76 -4.13
CA PHE A 375 26.16 1.40 -3.14
C PHE A 375 26.84 0.37 -2.24
N TYR A 376 28.15 0.59 -2.05
CA TYR A 376 28.96 -0.13 -1.06
C TYR A 376 29.62 0.83 -0.09
N GLN A 377 29.85 0.37 1.14
CA GLN A 377 30.78 0.96 2.08
C GLN A 377 32.00 0.05 2.21
N ILE A 378 33.20 0.67 2.28
CA ILE A 378 34.46 -0.02 2.51
C ILE A 378 35.12 0.56 3.74
N GLY A 379 35.45 -0.32 4.69
CA GLY A 379 36.17 0.06 5.90
C GLY A 379 37.59 0.57 5.60
N VAL A 380 37.94 1.69 6.23
CA VAL A 380 39.33 2.24 6.19
C VAL A 380 39.87 2.37 7.61
N ALA A 381 41.20 2.32 7.75
CA ALA A 381 41.81 2.62 9.02
C ALA A 381 41.58 4.08 9.43
N GLY A 382 41.41 4.35 10.74
CA GLY A 382 41.17 5.72 11.26
C GLY A 382 42.26 6.71 10.86
N THR A 383 42.06 7.97 11.25
CA THR A 383 42.86 9.15 10.88
C THR A 383 44.33 8.89 10.58
N GLY A 384 44.70 8.88 9.29
CA GLY A 384 46.03 8.59 8.77
C GLY A 384 46.08 7.82 7.45
N ALA A 385 44.94 7.19 7.06
CA ALA A 385 44.85 6.49 5.78
C ALA A 385 44.64 7.51 4.64
N VAL A 386 45.52 7.46 3.64
CA VAL A 386 45.36 8.20 2.39
C VAL A 386 44.17 7.56 1.67
N LEU A 387 43.08 8.31 1.52
CA LEU A 387 41.94 7.89 0.68
C LEU A 387 42.43 7.72 -0.76
N PRO A 388 41.99 6.69 -1.51
CA PRO A 388 42.24 6.59 -2.94
C PRO A 388 41.81 7.89 -3.65
N ALA A 389 42.54 8.27 -4.71
CA ALA A 389 42.31 9.52 -5.45
C ALA A 389 40.86 9.68 -6.00
N ASP A 390 40.15 8.58 -6.18
CA ASP A 390 38.77 8.50 -6.68
C ASP A 390 37.72 8.76 -5.56
N ALA A 391 38.14 8.97 -4.31
CA ALA A 391 37.26 9.24 -3.18
C ALA A 391 36.91 10.72 -2.99
N VAL A 392 37.52 11.60 -3.77
CA VAL A 392 37.23 13.04 -3.74
C VAL A 392 36.30 13.36 -4.90
N ASP A 393 35.05 13.65 -4.59
CA ASP A 393 34.09 14.19 -5.57
C ASP A 393 34.55 15.62 -5.95
N PRO A 394 34.89 15.90 -7.22
CA PRO A 394 35.37 17.24 -7.64
C PRO A 394 34.27 18.29 -7.76
N ALA A 395 33.01 17.97 -7.33
CA ALA A 395 31.87 18.89 -7.35
C ALA A 395 31.18 18.91 -5.98
N ALA A 396 31.76 19.64 -5.03
CA ALA A 396 31.10 20.11 -3.82
C ALA A 396 30.55 21.53 -4.05
#